data_7a9c25db68e8d8ac66288d543c6c9266
#
_entry.id   7a9c25db68e8d8ac66288d543c6c9266
#
_cell.length_a   1.000
_cell.length_b   1.000
_cell.length_c   1.000
_cell.angle_alpha   90.00
_cell.angle_beta   90.00
_cell.angle_gamma   90.00
#
_symmetry.space_group_name_H-M   'P 1'
#
loop_
_entity.id
_entity.type
_entity.pdbx_description
1 polymer ?
#
loop_
_entity_poly.entity_id
_entity_poly.type
_entity_poly.pdbx_seq_one_letter_code
_entity_poly.pdbx_strand_id
1 'polypeptide(L)'
;MTSRVSIRLFRQLDFDRILRIEHASFGKYAWDRNLFADFYHKCGELFLVAVKGRKVCGYCLTCTSGGTAAARAELVSIAVEPKYRGQGIASRLMDSTLRRLRRRGISRVHLMVKVTNLAAIRFYERYGFHKDRLVRRYYEDGADGQRMEKLLAPVTSPRRPQ
;
A
#
# COMPACT_ATOMS: atom_id res chain seq x y z
N MET A 1 -10.48 27.17 0.57
CA MET A 1 -10.69 26.03 -0.35
C MET A 1 -9.85 24.86 0.11
N THR A 2 -10.46 23.75 0.42
CA THR A 2 -9.75 22.51 0.74
C THR A 2 -9.13 21.94 -0.53
N SER A 3 -7.82 21.88 -0.59
CA SER A 3 -7.10 21.31 -1.73
C SER A 3 -7.51 19.86 -1.93
N ARG A 4 -7.95 19.53 -3.13
CA ARG A 4 -8.33 18.16 -3.50
C ARG A 4 -7.10 17.24 -3.45
N VAL A 5 -7.28 16.04 -2.89
CA VAL A 5 -6.24 15.01 -2.91
C VAL A 5 -6.28 14.29 -4.26
N SER A 6 -5.14 14.12 -4.89
CA SER A 6 -4.97 13.30 -6.09
C SER A 6 -3.99 12.15 -5.83
N ILE A 7 -4.16 11.05 -6.56
CA ILE A 7 -3.28 9.88 -6.51
C ILE A 7 -2.55 9.76 -7.85
N ARG A 8 -1.24 9.63 -7.80
CA ARG A 8 -0.40 9.43 -8.98
C ARG A 8 0.75 8.46 -8.69
N LEU A 9 1.44 8.05 -9.74
CA LEU A 9 2.67 7.30 -9.59
C LEU A 9 3.76 8.13 -8.91
N PHE A 10 4.57 7.44 -8.11
CA PHE A 10 5.79 7.98 -7.51
C PHE A 10 6.77 8.42 -8.60
N ARG A 11 7.51 9.48 -8.32
CA ARG A 11 8.59 10.01 -9.15
C ARG A 11 9.86 10.17 -8.31
N GLN A 12 11.02 10.15 -8.95
CA GLN A 12 12.29 10.31 -8.23
C GLN A 12 12.34 11.59 -7.37
N LEU A 13 11.72 12.67 -7.81
CA LEU A 13 11.62 13.92 -7.05
C LEU A 13 10.82 13.79 -5.74
N ASP A 14 10.07 12.73 -5.57
CA ASP A 14 9.29 12.46 -4.36
C ASP A 14 10.11 11.81 -3.24
N PHE A 15 11.32 11.32 -3.51
CA PHE A 15 12.11 10.55 -2.54
C PHE A 15 12.25 11.25 -1.18
N ASP A 16 12.69 12.49 -1.18
CA ASP A 16 12.92 13.21 0.08
C ASP A 16 11.64 13.34 0.90
N ARG A 17 10.54 13.51 0.22
CA ARG A 17 9.24 13.63 0.86
C ARG A 17 8.75 12.29 1.42
N ILE A 18 8.93 11.21 0.67
CA ILE A 18 8.60 9.84 1.12
C ILE A 18 9.43 9.47 2.34
N LEU A 19 10.73 9.75 2.35
CA LEU A 19 11.60 9.46 3.48
C LEU A 19 11.16 10.20 4.75
N ARG A 20 10.70 11.44 4.64
CA ARG A 20 10.14 12.18 5.78
C ARG A 20 8.85 11.54 6.31
N ILE A 21 7.95 11.13 5.43
CA ILE A 21 6.70 10.45 5.81
C ILE A 21 7.01 9.12 6.47
N GLU A 22 7.93 8.35 5.90
CA GLU A 22 8.40 7.07 6.44
C GLU A 22 8.97 7.25 7.84
N HIS A 23 9.89 8.19 8.00
CA HIS A 23 10.52 8.46 9.29
C HIS A 23 9.51 8.94 10.35
N ALA A 24 8.57 9.80 9.98
CA ALA A 24 7.51 10.26 10.87
C ALA A 24 6.54 9.14 11.28
N SER A 25 6.39 8.11 10.44
CA SER A 25 5.48 6.99 10.68
C SER A 25 6.12 5.82 11.43
N PHE A 26 7.40 5.52 11.18
CA PHE A 26 8.06 4.31 11.65
C PHE A 26 9.31 4.58 12.50
N GLY A 27 9.76 5.83 12.63
CA GLY A 27 10.88 6.23 13.49
C GLY A 27 12.17 5.49 13.15
N LYS A 28 12.78 4.85 14.14
CA LYS A 28 14.03 4.11 13.98
C LYS A 28 13.95 2.88 13.05
N TYR A 29 12.74 2.42 12.77
CA TYR A 29 12.47 1.30 11.85
C TYR A 29 12.13 1.78 10.43
N ALA A 30 12.22 3.08 10.18
CA ALA A 30 11.99 3.65 8.87
C ALA A 30 13.00 3.12 7.85
N TRP A 31 12.54 2.84 6.65
CA TRP A 31 13.38 2.42 5.55
C TRP A 31 14.21 3.57 5.01
N ASP A 32 15.42 3.24 4.55
CA ASP A 32 16.31 4.21 3.94
C ASP A 32 16.01 4.41 2.44
N ARG A 33 16.74 5.37 1.84
CA ARG A 33 16.62 5.68 0.43
C ARG A 33 16.95 4.49 -0.48
N ASN A 34 17.94 3.68 -0.11
CA ASN A 34 18.39 2.57 -0.94
C ASN A 34 17.31 1.50 -1.06
N LEU A 35 16.65 1.16 0.05
CA LEU A 35 15.56 0.20 0.04
C LEU A 35 14.36 0.70 -0.79
N PHE A 36 13.98 1.97 -0.67
CA PHE A 36 12.93 2.55 -1.52
C PHE A 36 13.34 2.58 -2.99
N ALA A 37 14.60 2.86 -3.30
CA ALA A 37 15.09 2.84 -4.66
C ALA A 37 15.02 1.44 -5.27
N ASP A 38 15.37 0.41 -4.51
CA ASP A 38 15.23 -0.99 -4.94
C ASP A 38 13.78 -1.35 -5.23
N PHE A 39 12.86 -0.97 -4.35
CA PHE A 39 11.43 -1.16 -4.60
C PHE A 39 10.93 -0.36 -5.80
N TYR A 40 11.39 0.85 -5.99
CA TYR A 40 11.05 1.65 -7.16
C TYR A 40 11.46 0.97 -8.47
N HIS A 41 12.64 0.39 -8.51
CA HIS A 41 13.11 -0.38 -9.67
C HIS A 41 12.28 -1.64 -9.93
N LYS A 42 11.91 -2.35 -8.87
CA LYS A 42 11.18 -3.62 -8.99
C LYS A 42 9.66 -3.43 -9.17
N CYS A 43 9.10 -2.43 -8.52
CA CYS A 43 7.65 -2.30 -8.31
C CYS A 43 7.13 -0.90 -8.62
N GLY A 44 7.87 -0.08 -9.37
CA GLY A 44 7.56 1.34 -9.60
C GLY A 44 6.19 1.61 -10.22
N GLU A 45 5.66 0.68 -10.99
CA GLU A 45 4.33 0.80 -11.60
C GLU A 45 3.16 0.74 -10.60
N LEU A 46 3.44 0.27 -9.39
CA LEU A 46 2.49 0.18 -8.28
C LEU A 46 2.98 0.95 -7.04
N PHE A 47 3.91 1.86 -7.22
CA PHE A 47 4.31 2.80 -6.20
C PHE A 47 3.53 4.11 -6.40
N LEU A 48 2.53 4.30 -5.54
CA LEU A 48 1.60 5.43 -5.63
C LEU A 48 1.88 6.45 -4.54
N VAL A 49 1.63 7.71 -4.84
CA VAL A 49 1.66 8.81 -3.88
C VAL A 49 0.34 9.58 -3.87
N ALA A 50 -0.05 10.04 -2.69
CA ALA A 50 -1.15 10.96 -2.51
C ALA A 50 -0.60 12.38 -2.44
N VAL A 51 -1.18 13.27 -3.24
CA VAL A 51 -0.76 14.68 -3.33
C VAL A 51 -1.93 15.57 -2.93
N LYS A 52 -1.71 16.44 -1.95
CA LYS A 52 -2.65 17.47 -1.54
C LYS A 52 -2.07 18.84 -1.89
N GLY A 53 -2.74 19.56 -2.78
CA GLY A 53 -2.14 20.76 -3.38
C GLY A 53 -0.91 20.38 -4.21
N ARG A 54 0.26 20.81 -3.75
CA ARG A 54 1.56 20.50 -4.38
C ARG A 54 2.44 19.57 -3.54
N LYS A 55 1.95 19.09 -2.40
CA LYS A 55 2.73 18.29 -1.45
C LYS A 55 2.31 16.85 -1.45
N VAL A 56 3.26 15.93 -1.57
CA VAL A 56 3.05 14.52 -1.28
C VAL A 56 2.77 14.39 0.22
N CYS A 57 1.67 13.74 0.57
CA CYS A 57 1.20 13.57 1.94
C CYS A 57 1.01 12.11 2.36
N GLY A 58 1.22 11.18 1.45
CA GLY A 58 1.16 9.75 1.73
C GLY A 58 1.64 8.94 0.55
N TYR A 59 1.86 7.64 0.77
CA TYR A 59 2.26 6.72 -0.28
C TYR A 59 1.69 5.31 -0.02
N CYS A 60 1.64 4.52 -1.07
CA CYS A 60 1.34 3.09 -1.03
C CYS A 60 2.26 2.36 -2.00
N LEU A 61 3.01 1.40 -1.51
CA LEU A 61 3.92 0.58 -2.28
C LEU A 61 3.41 -0.85 -2.34
N THR A 62 3.23 -1.34 -3.54
CA THR A 62 2.76 -2.70 -3.80
C THR A 62 3.66 -3.36 -4.83
N CYS A 63 3.97 -4.63 -4.63
CA CYS A 63 4.76 -5.43 -5.55
C CYS A 63 3.95 -6.63 -6.04
N THR A 64 4.16 -7.01 -7.29
CA THR A 64 3.54 -8.20 -7.86
C THR A 64 4.57 -9.32 -7.98
N SER A 65 4.11 -10.55 -7.85
CA SER A 65 4.92 -11.76 -8.03
C SER A 65 4.10 -12.86 -8.72
N GLY A 66 4.80 -13.79 -9.34
CA GLY A 66 4.18 -14.92 -10.05
C GLY A 66 3.92 -14.65 -11.53
N GLY A 67 3.76 -15.73 -12.29
CA GLY A 67 3.36 -15.67 -13.70
C GLY A 67 1.85 -15.45 -13.84
N THR A 68 1.38 -15.39 -15.09
CA THR A 68 0.00 -15.05 -15.46
C THR A 68 -1.10 -15.91 -14.80
N ALA A 69 -0.81 -17.14 -14.42
CA ALA A 69 -1.79 -18.06 -13.80
C ALA A 69 -1.90 -17.94 -12.27
N ALA A 70 -0.94 -17.29 -11.61
CA ALA A 70 -0.86 -17.18 -10.14
C ALA A 70 -0.46 -15.77 -9.70
N ALA A 71 -0.88 -14.77 -10.45
CA ALA A 71 -0.50 -13.38 -10.20
C ALA A 71 -1.01 -12.91 -8.83
N ARG A 72 -0.06 -12.62 -7.96
CA ARG A 72 -0.27 -12.16 -6.59
C ARG A 72 0.39 -10.81 -6.38
N ALA A 73 -0.11 -10.05 -5.44
CA ALA A 73 0.51 -8.81 -5.01
C ALA A 73 0.74 -8.82 -3.51
N GLU A 74 1.80 -8.13 -3.10
CA GLU A 74 2.06 -7.78 -1.72
C GLU A 74 1.92 -6.27 -1.56
N LEU A 75 1.04 -5.84 -0.66
CA LEU A 75 1.04 -4.47 -0.18
C LEU A 75 2.17 -4.36 0.84
N VAL A 76 3.28 -3.78 0.40
CA VAL A 76 4.53 -3.76 1.15
C VAL A 76 4.52 -2.70 2.23
N SER A 77 4.04 -1.50 1.90
CA SER A 77 3.91 -0.39 2.86
C SER A 77 2.87 0.63 2.42
N ILE A 78 2.19 1.19 3.38
CA ILE A 78 1.29 2.33 3.21
C ILE A 78 1.45 3.27 4.39
N ALA A 79 1.62 4.56 4.13
CA ALA A 79 1.72 5.55 5.18
C ALA A 79 1.16 6.90 4.74
N VAL A 80 0.59 7.62 5.70
CA VAL A 80 0.11 9.00 5.55
C VAL A 80 0.82 9.85 6.58
N GLU A 81 1.30 11.00 6.16
CA GLU A 81 1.93 11.97 7.08
C GLU A 81 0.97 12.28 8.24
N PRO A 82 1.46 12.25 9.51
CA PRO A 82 0.60 12.37 10.69
C PRO A 82 -0.43 13.51 10.64
N LYS A 83 -0.01 14.69 10.20
CA LYS A 83 -0.90 15.87 10.13
C LYS A 83 -2.03 15.77 9.08
N TYR A 84 -1.93 14.82 8.15
CA TYR A 84 -2.96 14.58 7.13
C TYR A 84 -3.81 13.35 7.39
N ARG A 85 -3.60 12.64 8.50
CA ARG A 85 -4.40 11.47 8.88
C ARG A 85 -5.84 11.86 9.22
N GLY A 86 -6.75 10.89 9.14
CA GLY A 86 -8.16 11.12 9.39
C GLY A 86 -8.91 11.88 8.29
N GLN A 87 -8.31 12.05 7.11
CA GLN A 87 -8.88 12.76 5.95
C GLN A 87 -9.20 11.82 4.78
N GLY A 88 -9.17 10.50 4.99
CA GLY A 88 -9.47 9.51 3.96
C GLY A 88 -8.37 9.29 2.93
N ILE A 89 -7.14 9.76 3.18
CA ILE A 89 -6.04 9.66 2.21
C ILE A 89 -5.57 8.21 2.05
N ALA A 90 -5.43 7.45 3.14
CA ALA A 90 -5.11 6.03 3.08
C ALA A 90 -6.15 5.25 2.28
N SER A 91 -7.42 5.57 2.45
CA SER A 91 -8.51 4.95 1.68
C SER A 91 -8.40 5.25 0.18
N ARG A 92 -8.05 6.47 -0.19
CA ARG A 92 -7.85 6.82 -1.61
C ARG A 92 -6.67 6.11 -2.22
N LEU A 93 -5.57 5.97 -1.47
CA LEU A 93 -4.40 5.18 -1.88
C LEU A 93 -4.79 3.71 -2.07
N MET A 94 -5.50 3.12 -1.12
CA MET A 94 -5.95 1.73 -1.18
C MET A 94 -6.90 1.50 -2.36
N ASP A 95 -7.89 2.36 -2.55
CA ASP A 95 -8.85 2.27 -3.67
C ASP A 95 -8.11 2.29 -5.02
N SER A 96 -7.18 3.21 -5.19
CA SER A 96 -6.38 3.32 -6.42
C SER A 96 -5.50 2.08 -6.64
N THR A 97 -4.86 1.60 -5.59
CA THR A 97 -4.03 0.39 -5.63
C THR A 97 -4.84 -0.82 -6.04
N LEU A 98 -5.95 -1.10 -5.37
CA LEU A 98 -6.79 -2.26 -5.65
C LEU A 98 -7.38 -2.21 -7.07
N ARG A 99 -7.77 -1.03 -7.55
CA ARG A 99 -8.25 -0.85 -8.92
C ARG A 99 -7.19 -1.19 -9.96
N ARG A 100 -5.95 -0.74 -9.74
CA ARG A 100 -4.82 -1.04 -10.62
C ARG A 100 -4.48 -2.53 -10.63
N LEU A 101 -4.52 -3.18 -9.47
CA LEU A 101 -4.28 -4.60 -9.34
C LEU A 101 -5.34 -5.42 -10.08
N ARG A 102 -6.62 -5.07 -9.95
CA ARG A 102 -7.71 -5.73 -10.70
C ARG A 102 -7.53 -5.61 -12.20
N ARG A 103 -7.16 -4.44 -12.69
CA ARG A 103 -6.89 -4.22 -14.12
C ARG A 103 -5.75 -5.06 -14.68
N ARG A 104 -4.81 -5.46 -13.81
CA ARG A 104 -3.68 -6.34 -14.15
C ARG A 104 -4.01 -7.82 -14.00
N GLY A 105 -5.23 -8.15 -13.62
CA GLY A 105 -5.64 -9.54 -13.41
C GLY A 105 -5.10 -10.17 -12.12
N ILE A 106 -4.64 -9.36 -11.17
CA ILE A 106 -4.19 -9.84 -9.87
C ILE A 106 -5.40 -10.36 -9.09
N SER A 107 -5.34 -11.61 -8.63
CA SER A 107 -6.43 -12.27 -7.92
C SER A 107 -6.30 -12.26 -6.40
N ARG A 108 -5.10 -12.03 -5.88
CA ARG A 108 -4.81 -12.07 -4.44
C ARG A 108 -3.86 -10.97 -4.03
N VAL A 109 -4.16 -10.33 -2.91
CA VAL A 109 -3.27 -9.35 -2.26
C VAL A 109 -3.06 -9.78 -0.83
N HIS A 110 -1.82 -9.80 -0.38
CA HIS A 110 -1.48 -10.03 1.02
C HIS A 110 -0.65 -8.89 1.58
N LEU A 111 -0.59 -8.81 2.88
CA LEU A 111 0.21 -7.85 3.63
C LEU A 111 0.64 -8.44 4.97
N MET A 112 1.64 -7.81 5.58
CA MET A 112 2.04 -8.05 6.96
C MET A 112 1.78 -6.82 7.80
N VAL A 113 1.24 -7.01 8.99
CA VAL A 113 0.97 -5.92 9.94
C VAL A 113 1.34 -6.39 11.35
N LYS A 114 1.88 -5.49 12.18
CA LYS A 114 2.13 -5.82 13.59
C LYS A 114 0.82 -6.18 14.29
N VAL A 115 0.84 -7.24 15.08
CA VAL A 115 -0.34 -7.68 15.84
C VAL A 115 -0.87 -6.61 16.79
N THR A 116 -0.01 -5.70 17.23
CA THR A 116 -0.36 -4.58 18.11
C THR A 116 -0.92 -3.36 17.38
N ASN A 117 -0.79 -3.31 16.05
CA ASN A 117 -1.29 -2.19 15.26
C ASN A 117 -2.78 -2.36 14.94
N LEU A 118 -3.62 -2.22 15.95
CA LEU A 118 -5.06 -2.45 15.84
C LEU A 118 -5.75 -1.50 14.86
N ALA A 119 -5.31 -0.26 14.77
CA ALA A 119 -5.87 0.72 13.83
C ALA A 119 -5.65 0.29 12.38
N ALA A 120 -4.44 -0.17 12.04
CA ALA A 120 -4.13 -0.68 10.71
C ALA A 120 -4.90 -1.97 10.40
N ILE A 121 -4.99 -2.90 11.35
CA ILE A 121 -5.75 -4.14 11.18
C ILE A 121 -7.21 -3.82 10.86
N ARG A 122 -7.85 -2.93 11.62
CA ARG A 122 -9.24 -2.51 11.35
C ARG A 122 -9.40 -1.85 10.00
N PHE A 123 -8.44 -1.02 9.58
CA PHE A 123 -8.42 -0.41 8.27
C PHE A 123 -8.41 -1.48 7.17
N TYR A 124 -7.53 -2.48 7.27
CA TYR A 124 -7.46 -3.58 6.30
C TYR A 124 -8.71 -4.45 6.32
N GLU A 125 -9.26 -4.76 7.49
CA GLU A 125 -10.51 -5.51 7.62
C GLU A 125 -11.68 -4.81 6.92
N ARG A 126 -11.79 -3.48 7.03
CA ARG A 126 -12.80 -2.70 6.30
C ARG A 126 -12.67 -2.80 4.78
N TYR A 127 -11.45 -3.06 4.29
CA TYR A 127 -11.19 -3.31 2.87
C TYR A 127 -11.38 -4.78 2.46
N GLY A 128 -11.81 -5.63 3.37
CA GLY A 128 -12.07 -7.05 3.10
C GLY A 128 -10.84 -7.95 3.21
N PHE A 129 -9.75 -7.45 3.77
CA PHE A 129 -8.64 -8.32 4.17
C PHE A 129 -9.04 -9.12 5.41
N HIS A 130 -8.65 -10.39 5.44
CA HIS A 130 -8.86 -11.26 6.59
C HIS A 130 -7.52 -11.79 7.10
N LYS A 131 -7.47 -12.09 8.39
CA LYS A 131 -6.30 -12.71 9.03
C LYS A 131 -6.12 -14.11 8.50
N ASP A 132 -4.92 -14.41 8.06
CA ASP A 132 -4.56 -15.66 7.43
C ASP A 132 -3.56 -16.44 8.30
N ARG A 133 -2.43 -15.83 8.64
CA ARG A 133 -1.37 -16.50 9.39
C ARG A 133 -0.65 -15.54 10.34
N LEU A 134 -0.36 -16.04 11.54
CA LEU A 134 0.52 -15.38 12.50
C LEU A 134 1.97 -15.80 12.25
N VAL A 135 2.87 -14.84 12.12
CA VAL A 135 4.32 -15.08 12.00
C VAL A 135 5.01 -14.50 13.23
N ARG A 136 5.51 -15.38 14.08
CA ARG A 136 6.18 -14.98 15.32
C ARG A 136 7.51 -14.30 15.02
N ARG A 137 7.81 -13.24 15.80
CA ARG A 137 9.06 -12.48 15.71
C ARG A 137 9.38 -12.00 14.28
N TYR A 138 8.37 -11.55 13.59
CA TYR A 138 8.51 -11.12 12.19
C TYR A 138 9.27 -9.80 12.05
N TYR A 139 9.08 -8.87 12.98
CA TYR A 139 9.68 -7.54 12.96
C TYR A 139 10.98 -7.50 13.74
N GLU A 140 11.86 -6.55 13.40
CA GLU A 140 13.18 -6.37 14.01
C GLU A 140 13.12 -6.17 15.53
N ASP A 141 12.04 -5.57 16.04
CA ASP A 141 11.81 -5.39 17.48
C ASP A 141 11.27 -6.64 18.19
N GLY A 142 11.20 -7.77 17.48
CA GLY A 142 10.68 -9.03 17.99
C GLY A 142 9.16 -9.13 18.01
N ALA A 143 8.44 -8.13 17.52
CA ALA A 143 6.98 -8.16 17.45
C ALA A 143 6.50 -9.19 16.43
N ASP A 144 5.38 -9.84 16.75
CA ASP A 144 4.73 -10.77 15.83
C ASP A 144 4.06 -10.02 14.68
N GLY A 145 4.08 -10.64 13.51
CA GLY A 145 3.39 -10.17 12.32
C GLY A 145 2.12 -10.96 12.06
N GLN A 146 1.04 -10.26 11.77
CA GLN A 146 -0.18 -10.85 11.26
C GLN A 146 -0.21 -10.73 9.74
N ARG A 147 -0.18 -11.86 9.04
CA ARG A 147 -0.45 -11.88 7.60
C ARG A 147 -1.94 -11.73 7.37
N MET A 148 -2.30 -10.85 6.47
CA MET A 148 -3.68 -10.67 6.02
C MET A 148 -3.76 -10.82 4.51
N GLU A 149 -4.87 -11.33 4.01
CA GLU A 149 -5.10 -11.58 2.60
C GLU A 149 -6.48 -11.10 2.15
N LYS A 150 -6.55 -10.64 0.91
CA LYS A 150 -7.79 -10.28 0.23
C LYS A 150 -7.83 -10.92 -1.14
N LEU A 151 -8.95 -11.55 -1.47
CA LEU A 151 -9.24 -11.98 -2.84
C LEU A 151 -9.80 -10.80 -3.64
N LEU A 152 -9.30 -10.61 -4.85
CA LEU A 152 -9.80 -9.61 -5.78
C LEU A 152 -10.75 -10.25 -6.79
N ALA A 153 -11.95 -9.70 -6.91
CA ALA A 153 -12.88 -10.11 -7.95
C ALA A 153 -12.31 -9.71 -9.32
N PRO A 154 -12.43 -10.59 -10.35
CA PRO A 154 -12.04 -10.24 -11.70
C PRO A 154 -12.86 -9.05 -12.20
N VAL A 155 -12.24 -8.20 -13.03
CA VAL A 155 -12.97 -7.16 -13.76
C VAL A 155 -13.88 -7.88 -14.75
N THR A 156 -15.17 -7.88 -14.48
CA THR A 156 -16.16 -8.33 -15.47
C THR A 156 -16.20 -7.27 -16.58
N SER A 157 -15.63 -7.58 -17.72
CA SER A 157 -15.90 -6.79 -18.93
C SER A 157 -17.42 -6.80 -19.16
N PRO A 158 -18.06 -5.65 -19.39
CA PRO A 158 -19.47 -5.65 -19.75
C PRO A 158 -19.60 -6.54 -21.01
N ARG A 159 -20.40 -7.61 -20.91
CA ARG A 159 -20.74 -8.41 -22.08
C ARG A 159 -21.37 -7.46 -23.09
N ARG A 160 -20.77 -7.37 -24.27
CA ARG A 160 -21.46 -6.71 -25.40
C ARG A 160 -22.76 -7.48 -25.60
N PRO A 161 -23.92 -6.79 -25.65
CA PRO A 161 -25.15 -7.47 -26.06
C PRO A 161 -24.94 -8.00 -27.48
N GLN A 162 -25.26 -9.26 -27.66
CA GLN A 162 -25.33 -9.89 -29.00
C GLN A 162 -26.54 -9.37 -29.73
#